data_077fdb128e4bd58ea48f7a67685f171d
#
_entry.id   077fdb128e4bd58ea48f7a67685f171d
#
_cell.length_a   1.000
_cell.length_b   1.000
_cell.length_c   1.000
_cell.angle_alpha   90.00
_cell.angle_beta   90.00
_cell.angle_gamma   90.00
#
_symmetry.space_group_name_H-M   'P 1'
#
loop_
_entity.id
_entity.type
_entity.pdbx_description
1 polymer ?
#
loop_
_entity_poly.entity_id
_entity_poly.type
_entity_poly.pdbx_seq_one_letter_code
_entity_poly.pdbx_strand_id
1 'polypeptide(L)'
;HIERITQLVLSICGGEAGPMDDVQVNVPQAQPVTLRVARAAKIIGMPLTQTQCAGALTRLGLPVVEGDGVLTVTPPSYRFDLTIEEDLIEEIARLHGYDNIPAPAPRGPLSMLVQPEAERPKALVRQLLVDRGYQEVVNFAFVDEAWEANFASNLTPIRLANPIASQMAVMRSTLFGGLISNLRTNLNRKQSRVRLFETGRTFHRDAKGCPVEGFHQPRKLAGLAYGGALPEGWSDGGRKVDFF
;
A
#
# COMPACT_ATOMS: atom_id res chain seq x y z
N HIS A 1 18.09 -16.80 -22.57
CA HIS A 1 18.57 -15.62 -21.82
C HIS A 1 20.07 -15.74 -21.53
N ILE A 2 20.56 -16.89 -21.03
CA ILE A 2 21.98 -17.07 -20.68
C ILE A 2 22.88 -16.85 -21.88
N GLU A 3 22.60 -17.43 -23.05
CA GLU A 3 23.37 -17.20 -24.28
C GLU A 3 23.51 -15.71 -24.62
N ARG A 4 22.41 -14.93 -24.49
CA ARG A 4 22.46 -13.50 -24.78
C ARG A 4 23.30 -12.75 -23.75
N ILE A 5 23.22 -13.10 -22.48
CA ILE A 5 24.05 -12.52 -21.42
C ILE A 5 25.51 -12.83 -21.69
N THR A 6 25.84 -14.09 -22.00
CA THR A 6 27.20 -14.52 -22.34
C THR A 6 27.76 -13.76 -23.53
N GLN A 7 26.99 -13.61 -24.63
CA GLN A 7 27.39 -12.81 -25.79
C GLN A 7 27.67 -11.35 -25.40
N LEU A 8 26.86 -10.73 -24.57
CA LEU A 8 27.08 -9.34 -24.13
C LEU A 8 28.35 -9.23 -23.27
N VAL A 9 28.56 -10.16 -22.35
CA VAL A 9 29.79 -10.19 -21.53
C VAL A 9 31.03 -10.33 -22.41
N LEU A 10 31.04 -11.29 -23.34
CA LEU A 10 32.14 -11.48 -24.25
C LEU A 10 32.41 -10.27 -25.15
N SER A 11 31.36 -9.60 -25.62
CA SER A 11 31.50 -8.41 -26.47
C SER A 11 32.02 -7.18 -25.72
N ILE A 12 31.74 -7.04 -24.42
CA ILE A 12 32.15 -5.89 -23.61
C ILE A 12 33.50 -6.13 -22.91
N CYS A 13 33.66 -7.33 -22.31
CA CYS A 13 34.80 -7.66 -21.46
C CYS A 13 35.87 -8.50 -22.18
N GLY A 14 35.55 -9.08 -23.33
CA GLY A 14 36.40 -10.10 -23.98
C GLY A 14 36.41 -11.42 -23.21
N GLY A 15 37.34 -12.29 -23.54
CA GLY A 15 37.51 -13.59 -22.94
C GLY A 15 36.85 -14.72 -23.73
N GLU A 16 36.81 -15.90 -23.15
CA GLU A 16 36.22 -17.12 -23.74
C GLU A 16 35.21 -17.76 -22.78
N ALA A 17 34.08 -18.21 -23.31
CA ALA A 17 33.08 -18.93 -22.52
C ALA A 17 33.36 -20.42 -22.52
N GLY A 18 33.22 -21.07 -21.38
CA GLY A 18 33.21 -22.52 -21.28
C GLY A 18 31.95 -23.12 -21.93
N PRO A 19 31.88 -24.46 -22.05
CA PRO A 19 30.69 -25.13 -22.54
C PRO A 19 29.51 -24.87 -21.60
N MET A 20 28.34 -24.69 -22.21
CA MET A 20 27.08 -24.51 -21.46
C MET A 20 26.57 -25.89 -21.04
N ASP A 21 26.23 -26.04 -19.77
CA ASP A 21 25.51 -27.17 -19.22
C ASP A 21 24.05 -26.79 -18.93
N ASP A 22 23.10 -27.53 -19.51
CA ASP A 22 21.66 -27.32 -19.35
C ASP A 22 21.01 -28.56 -18.70
N VAL A 23 20.75 -28.44 -17.39
CA VAL A 23 20.14 -29.50 -16.60
C VAL A 23 18.64 -29.21 -16.40
N GLN A 24 17.78 -30.02 -17.05
CA GLN A 24 16.33 -29.92 -16.98
C GLN A 24 15.75 -31.05 -16.12
N VAL A 25 15.40 -30.76 -14.85
CA VAL A 25 14.85 -31.76 -13.92
C VAL A 25 13.34 -31.59 -13.71
N ASN A 26 12.88 -30.40 -13.33
CA ASN A 26 11.48 -30.10 -13.06
C ASN A 26 11.06 -28.81 -13.80
N VAL A 27 10.91 -28.90 -15.12
CA VAL A 27 10.49 -27.76 -15.92
C VAL A 27 8.98 -27.53 -15.75
N PRO A 28 8.54 -26.36 -15.29
CA PRO A 28 7.11 -26.05 -15.22
C PRO A 28 6.45 -26.12 -16.58
N GLN A 29 5.26 -26.73 -16.64
CA GLN A 29 4.44 -26.78 -17.83
C GLN A 29 3.35 -25.70 -17.76
N ALA A 30 3.34 -24.79 -18.71
CA ALA A 30 2.29 -23.78 -18.80
C ALA A 30 0.93 -24.45 -19.06
N GLN A 31 -0.07 -24.06 -18.29
CA GLN A 31 -1.44 -24.54 -18.48
C GLN A 31 -2.18 -23.58 -19.42
N PRO A 32 -3.07 -24.10 -20.30
CA PRO A 32 -3.92 -23.26 -21.13
C PRO A 32 -4.81 -22.36 -20.30
N VAL A 33 -4.85 -21.07 -20.63
CA VAL A 33 -5.70 -20.07 -20.01
C VAL A 33 -6.84 -19.72 -20.95
N THR A 34 -8.06 -19.74 -20.45
CA THR A 34 -9.28 -19.47 -21.23
C THR A 34 -9.76 -18.05 -20.98
N LEU A 35 -9.99 -17.29 -22.05
CA LEU A 35 -10.53 -15.95 -22.03
C LEU A 35 -11.94 -15.93 -22.60
N ARG A 36 -12.91 -15.45 -21.87
CA ARG A 36 -14.27 -15.16 -22.34
C ARG A 36 -14.34 -13.73 -22.85
N VAL A 37 -14.63 -13.56 -24.14
CA VAL A 37 -14.67 -12.22 -24.77
C VAL A 37 -15.69 -11.30 -24.10
N ALA A 38 -16.86 -11.82 -23.73
CA ALA A 38 -17.87 -11.04 -23.02
C ALA A 38 -17.39 -10.56 -21.63
N ARG A 39 -16.57 -11.39 -20.93
CA ARG A 39 -15.99 -11.00 -19.64
C ARG A 39 -14.91 -9.92 -19.82
N ALA A 40 -14.07 -10.04 -20.85
CA ALA A 40 -13.08 -9.02 -21.20
C ALA A 40 -13.76 -7.67 -21.46
N ALA A 41 -14.79 -7.64 -22.29
CA ALA A 41 -15.57 -6.44 -22.56
C ALA A 41 -16.19 -5.82 -21.29
N LYS A 42 -16.72 -6.66 -20.40
CA LYS A 42 -17.32 -6.23 -19.12
C LYS A 42 -16.27 -5.62 -18.17
N ILE A 43 -15.10 -6.26 -18.04
CA ILE A 43 -14.06 -5.81 -17.09
C ILE A 43 -13.38 -4.54 -17.60
N ILE A 44 -13.04 -4.49 -18.91
CA ILE A 44 -12.43 -3.31 -19.53
C ILE A 44 -13.42 -2.15 -19.63
N GLY A 45 -14.74 -2.44 -19.64
CA GLY A 45 -15.79 -1.42 -19.65
C GLY A 45 -16.10 -0.85 -21.04
N MET A 46 -15.76 -1.60 -22.11
CA MET A 46 -16.05 -1.21 -23.49
C MET A 46 -16.40 -2.42 -24.35
N PRO A 47 -17.15 -2.24 -25.46
CA PRO A 47 -17.42 -3.33 -26.39
C PRO A 47 -16.11 -3.80 -27.04
N LEU A 48 -15.92 -5.13 -27.04
CA LEU A 48 -14.79 -5.80 -27.68
C LEU A 48 -15.31 -6.95 -28.54
N THR A 49 -14.76 -7.10 -29.73
CA THR A 49 -15.01 -8.26 -30.58
C THR A 49 -13.97 -9.35 -30.34
N GLN A 50 -14.34 -10.59 -30.66
CA GLN A 50 -13.42 -11.73 -30.57
C GLN A 50 -12.15 -11.48 -31.42
N THR A 51 -12.32 -10.98 -32.63
CA THR A 51 -11.20 -10.64 -33.53
C THR A 51 -10.24 -9.61 -32.94
N GLN A 52 -10.77 -8.61 -32.22
CA GLN A 52 -9.91 -7.61 -31.56
C GLN A 52 -9.12 -8.25 -30.40
N CYS A 53 -9.76 -9.08 -29.60
CA CYS A 53 -9.09 -9.79 -28.52
C CYS A 53 -8.02 -10.76 -29.04
N ALA A 54 -8.37 -11.59 -30.03
CA ALA A 54 -7.43 -12.52 -30.66
C ALA A 54 -6.26 -11.79 -31.32
N GLY A 55 -6.54 -10.70 -32.06
CA GLY A 55 -5.51 -9.88 -32.69
C GLY A 55 -4.55 -9.24 -31.68
N ALA A 56 -5.03 -8.77 -30.52
CA ALA A 56 -4.18 -8.23 -29.46
C ALA A 56 -3.23 -9.30 -28.92
N LEU A 57 -3.74 -10.48 -28.56
CA LEU A 57 -2.94 -11.58 -28.02
C LEU A 57 -1.94 -12.13 -29.04
N THR A 58 -2.35 -12.25 -30.32
CA THR A 58 -1.47 -12.69 -31.40
C THR A 58 -0.32 -11.72 -31.64
N ARG A 59 -0.55 -10.39 -31.54
CA ARG A 59 0.51 -9.37 -31.67
C ARG A 59 1.57 -9.49 -30.55
N LEU A 60 1.22 -10.07 -29.42
CA LEU A 60 2.17 -10.41 -28.33
C LEU A 60 2.94 -11.71 -28.58
N GLY A 61 2.70 -12.39 -29.71
CA GLY A 61 3.29 -13.68 -30.00
C GLY A 61 2.69 -14.83 -29.22
N LEU A 62 1.50 -14.66 -28.65
CA LEU A 62 0.82 -15.72 -27.92
C LEU A 62 0.06 -16.61 -28.91
N PRO A 63 0.15 -17.96 -28.79
CA PRO A 63 -0.65 -18.89 -29.56
C PRO A 63 -2.11 -18.83 -29.08
N VAL A 64 -3.02 -18.46 -29.98
CA VAL A 64 -4.45 -18.29 -29.68
C VAL A 64 -5.24 -19.36 -30.43
N VAL A 65 -6.05 -20.11 -29.71
CA VAL A 65 -7.07 -21.02 -30.28
C VAL A 65 -8.44 -20.39 -30.09
N GLU A 66 -9.17 -20.16 -31.19
CA GLU A 66 -10.46 -19.52 -31.16
C GLU A 66 -11.62 -20.56 -31.04
N GLY A 67 -12.55 -20.27 -30.12
CA GLY A 67 -13.83 -20.94 -29.95
C GLY A 67 -14.99 -19.94 -30.10
N ASP A 68 -16.19 -20.35 -29.80
CA ASP A 68 -17.37 -19.47 -29.86
C ASP A 68 -17.41 -18.56 -28.62
N GLY A 69 -17.06 -17.29 -28.78
CA GLY A 69 -16.98 -16.30 -27.73
C GLY A 69 -15.84 -16.51 -26.70
N VAL A 70 -14.92 -17.44 -27.00
CA VAL A 70 -13.84 -17.86 -26.09
C VAL A 70 -12.53 -17.97 -26.85
N LEU A 71 -11.45 -17.53 -26.22
CA LEU A 71 -10.09 -17.70 -26.70
C LEU A 71 -9.31 -18.55 -25.70
N THR A 72 -8.52 -19.51 -26.17
CA THR A 72 -7.63 -20.31 -25.33
C THR A 72 -6.20 -20.01 -25.71
N VAL A 73 -5.39 -19.65 -24.73
CA VAL A 73 -3.99 -19.29 -24.88
C VAL A 73 -3.14 -20.24 -24.04
N THR A 74 -2.17 -20.90 -24.65
CA THR A 74 -1.13 -21.61 -23.91
C THR A 74 0.09 -20.70 -23.82
N PRO A 75 0.40 -20.12 -22.63
CA PRO A 75 1.51 -19.18 -22.50
C PRO A 75 2.84 -19.83 -22.85
N PRO A 76 3.70 -19.16 -23.62
CA PRO A 76 5.07 -19.63 -23.84
C PRO A 76 5.90 -19.53 -22.55
N SER A 77 6.99 -20.29 -22.45
CA SER A 77 7.82 -20.40 -21.25
C SER A 77 8.37 -19.10 -20.69
N TYR A 78 8.49 -18.06 -21.52
CA TYR A 78 8.94 -16.73 -21.07
C TYR A 78 7.82 -15.83 -20.52
N ARG A 79 6.54 -16.28 -20.60
CA ARG A 79 5.36 -15.60 -20.05
C ARG A 79 4.78 -16.42 -18.89
N PHE A 80 5.58 -16.61 -17.87
CA PHE A 80 5.21 -17.33 -16.63
C PHE A 80 4.20 -16.54 -15.78
N ASP A 81 3.95 -15.30 -16.10
CA ASP A 81 3.00 -14.36 -15.50
C ASP A 81 1.54 -14.62 -15.93
N LEU A 82 1.33 -15.22 -17.11
CA LEU A 82 -0.01 -15.46 -17.63
C LEU A 82 -0.58 -16.79 -17.09
N THR A 83 -1.35 -16.72 -16.03
CA THR A 83 -1.87 -17.92 -15.34
C THR A 83 -3.38 -17.95 -15.20
N ILE A 84 -4.06 -16.81 -15.26
CA ILE A 84 -5.49 -16.67 -15.09
C ILE A 84 -6.10 -15.81 -16.22
N GLU A 85 -7.44 -15.83 -16.32
CA GLU A 85 -8.18 -15.07 -17.34
C GLU A 85 -7.90 -13.57 -17.27
N GLU A 86 -7.76 -13.04 -16.07
CA GLU A 86 -7.51 -11.63 -15.81
C GLU A 86 -6.19 -11.15 -16.41
N ASP A 87 -5.16 -11.99 -16.44
CA ASP A 87 -3.87 -11.66 -17.04
C ASP A 87 -4.01 -11.43 -18.56
N LEU A 88 -4.83 -12.24 -19.24
CA LEU A 88 -5.12 -12.04 -20.65
C LEU A 88 -5.97 -10.78 -20.91
N ILE A 89 -6.89 -10.46 -20.00
CA ILE A 89 -7.70 -9.23 -20.07
C ILE A 89 -6.79 -8.01 -19.90
N GLU A 90 -5.83 -8.05 -18.99
CA GLU A 90 -4.84 -6.99 -18.80
C GLU A 90 -4.03 -6.74 -20.07
N GLU A 91 -3.55 -7.80 -20.74
CA GLU A 91 -2.79 -7.68 -21.97
C GLU A 91 -3.61 -7.02 -23.10
N ILE A 92 -4.90 -7.35 -23.21
CA ILE A 92 -5.78 -6.72 -24.18
C ILE A 92 -5.96 -5.24 -23.85
N ALA A 93 -6.22 -4.89 -22.60
CA ALA A 93 -6.37 -3.50 -22.17
C ALA A 93 -5.09 -2.68 -22.41
N ARG A 94 -3.93 -3.27 -22.08
CA ARG A 94 -2.63 -2.64 -22.27
C ARG A 94 -2.32 -2.36 -23.76
N LEU A 95 -2.60 -3.31 -24.64
CA LEU A 95 -2.38 -3.11 -26.08
C LEU A 95 -3.41 -2.18 -26.72
N HIS A 96 -4.64 -2.15 -26.17
CA HIS A 96 -5.64 -1.18 -26.59
C HIS A 96 -5.22 0.26 -26.22
N GLY A 97 -4.49 0.41 -25.12
CA GLY A 97 -4.06 1.68 -24.52
C GLY A 97 -5.08 2.16 -23.48
N TYR A 98 -4.64 2.32 -22.25
CA TYR A 98 -5.50 2.74 -21.14
C TYR A 98 -6.19 4.08 -21.38
N ASP A 99 -5.53 5.02 -22.07
CA ASP A 99 -6.10 6.33 -22.40
C ASP A 99 -7.27 6.24 -23.40
N ASN A 100 -7.38 5.14 -24.12
CA ASN A 100 -8.46 4.90 -25.07
C ASN A 100 -9.69 4.20 -24.43
N ILE A 101 -9.59 3.80 -23.14
CA ILE A 101 -10.70 3.17 -22.42
C ILE A 101 -11.64 4.26 -21.89
N PRO A 102 -12.94 4.20 -22.21
CA PRO A 102 -13.90 5.19 -21.73
C PRO A 102 -13.94 5.24 -20.18
N ALA A 103 -13.87 6.42 -19.61
CA ALA A 103 -14.01 6.64 -18.18
C ALA A 103 -15.34 7.35 -17.84
N PRO A 104 -16.51 6.65 -17.93
CA PRO A 104 -17.79 7.25 -17.62
C PRO A 104 -17.87 7.58 -16.12
N ALA A 105 -18.48 8.72 -15.80
CA ALA A 105 -18.75 9.06 -14.41
C ALA A 105 -19.64 8.00 -13.75
N PRO A 106 -19.31 7.54 -12.53
CA PRO A 106 -20.16 6.59 -11.82
C PRO A 106 -21.53 7.18 -11.54
N ARG A 107 -22.58 6.37 -11.72
CA ARG A 107 -23.95 6.74 -11.41
C ARG A 107 -24.46 5.91 -10.26
N GLY A 108 -25.09 6.55 -9.29
CA GLY A 108 -25.70 5.88 -8.14
C GLY A 108 -26.78 6.75 -7.50
N PRO A 109 -27.64 6.16 -6.67
CA PRO A 109 -28.59 6.96 -5.88
C PRO A 109 -27.78 7.87 -4.94
N LEU A 110 -28.08 9.17 -4.99
CA LEU A 110 -27.52 10.16 -4.09
C LEU A 110 -28.47 10.31 -2.88
N SER A 111 -28.03 9.89 -1.71
CA SER A 111 -28.70 10.21 -0.46
C SER A 111 -27.90 11.24 0.30
N MET A 112 -28.54 12.38 0.61
CA MET A 112 -27.93 13.39 1.48
C MET A 112 -28.02 12.92 2.93
N LEU A 113 -26.89 12.58 3.52
CA LEU A 113 -26.82 12.28 4.94
C LEU A 113 -26.85 13.59 5.73
N VAL A 114 -27.72 13.68 6.72
CA VAL A 114 -27.73 14.81 7.66
C VAL A 114 -26.44 14.75 8.46
N GLN A 115 -25.63 15.80 8.37
CA GLN A 115 -24.41 15.91 9.17
C GLN A 115 -24.76 16.29 10.61
N PRO A 116 -24.24 15.59 11.63
CA PRO A 116 -24.43 15.97 13.03
C PRO A 116 -23.83 17.35 13.30
N GLU A 117 -24.56 18.20 14.02
CA GLU A 117 -24.08 19.55 14.37
C GLU A 117 -22.77 19.54 15.19
N ALA A 118 -22.56 18.49 15.98
CA ALA A 118 -21.36 18.31 16.80
C ALA A 118 -20.14 17.84 16.01
N GLU A 119 -20.29 17.42 14.75
CA GLU A 119 -19.17 16.94 13.97
C GLU A 119 -18.31 18.10 13.46
N ARG A 120 -17.03 18.05 13.74
CA ARG A 120 -16.04 19.00 13.23
C ARG A 120 -15.22 18.35 12.13
N PRO A 121 -15.04 18.99 10.98
CA PRO A 121 -14.15 18.50 9.93
C PRO A 121 -12.75 18.24 10.47
N LYS A 122 -12.21 17.08 10.18
CA LYS A 122 -10.84 16.70 10.57
C LYS A 122 -9.80 17.73 10.12
N ALA A 123 -10.04 18.36 8.96
CA ALA A 123 -9.18 19.40 8.41
C ALA A 123 -9.06 20.61 9.35
N LEU A 124 -10.16 21.04 9.99
CA LEU A 124 -10.11 22.15 10.95
C LEU A 124 -9.24 21.83 12.18
N VAL A 125 -9.32 20.61 12.70
CA VAL A 125 -8.51 20.20 13.86
C VAL A 125 -7.02 20.18 13.49
N ARG A 126 -6.70 19.66 12.30
CA ARG A 126 -5.32 19.64 11.79
C ARG A 126 -4.80 21.07 11.59
N GLN A 127 -5.58 21.93 10.93
CA GLN A 127 -5.18 23.31 10.67
C GLN A 127 -4.92 24.06 11.99
N LEU A 128 -5.79 23.89 12.98
CA LEU A 128 -5.62 24.50 14.31
C LEU A 128 -4.28 24.15 14.96
N LEU A 129 -3.82 22.91 14.82
CA LEU A 129 -2.54 22.48 15.37
C LEU A 129 -1.34 23.00 14.56
N VAL A 130 -1.48 23.03 13.24
CA VAL A 130 -0.47 23.61 12.34
C VAL A 130 -0.29 25.10 12.64
N ASP A 131 -1.39 25.84 12.82
CA ASP A 131 -1.35 27.28 13.17
C ASP A 131 -0.70 27.55 14.54
N ARG A 132 -0.69 26.54 15.43
CA ARG A 132 0.03 26.56 16.70
C ARG A 132 1.48 26.06 16.62
N GLY A 133 1.99 25.83 15.40
CA GLY A 133 3.36 25.43 15.16
C GLY A 133 3.65 23.93 15.40
N TYR A 134 2.60 23.09 15.42
CA TYR A 134 2.77 21.64 15.45
C TYR A 134 2.88 21.08 14.05
N GLN A 135 3.72 20.07 13.88
CA GLN A 135 3.85 19.30 12.65
C GLN A 135 3.13 17.98 12.79
N GLU A 136 2.34 17.60 11.76
CA GLU A 136 1.71 16.29 11.70
C GLU A 136 2.75 15.22 11.40
N VAL A 137 2.66 14.10 12.13
CA VAL A 137 3.41 12.89 11.85
C VAL A 137 2.45 11.74 11.60
N VAL A 138 2.90 10.78 10.81
CA VAL A 138 2.18 9.55 10.53
C VAL A 138 3.08 8.38 10.92
N ASN A 139 2.63 7.60 11.90
CA ASN A 139 3.34 6.45 12.39
C ASN A 139 2.62 5.14 12.00
N PHE A 140 3.35 4.04 12.02
CA PHE A 140 2.74 2.72 11.85
C PHE A 140 1.74 2.43 12.97
N ALA A 141 0.68 1.71 12.60
CA ALA A 141 -0.30 1.19 13.56
C ALA A 141 0.21 -0.04 14.31
N PHE A 142 1.36 -0.57 13.91
CA PHE A 142 2.05 -1.71 14.50
C PHE A 142 3.23 -1.23 15.34
N VAL A 143 3.31 -1.73 16.58
CA VAL A 143 4.29 -1.27 17.56
C VAL A 143 4.91 -2.45 18.30
N ASP A 144 5.95 -2.15 19.06
CA ASP A 144 6.56 -3.09 20.00
C ASP A 144 5.63 -3.31 21.20
N GLU A 145 5.51 -4.54 21.66
CA GLU A 145 4.68 -4.91 22.80
C GLU A 145 5.10 -4.18 24.09
N ALA A 146 6.39 -3.93 24.27
CA ALA A 146 6.89 -3.17 25.41
C ALA A 146 6.37 -1.73 25.44
N TRP A 147 6.10 -1.13 24.26
CA TRP A 147 5.51 0.20 24.18
C TRP A 147 4.05 0.22 24.63
N GLU A 148 3.30 -0.83 24.31
CA GLU A 148 1.91 -0.98 24.77
C GLU A 148 1.85 -1.13 26.31
N ALA A 149 2.74 -1.93 26.89
CA ALA A 149 2.83 -2.06 28.33
C ALA A 149 3.23 -0.75 29.01
N ASN A 150 4.21 -0.04 28.48
CA ASN A 150 4.78 1.15 29.10
C ASN A 150 3.91 2.41 28.93
N PHE A 151 3.26 2.59 27.78
CA PHE A 151 2.54 3.83 27.45
C PHE A 151 1.03 3.70 27.48
N ALA A 152 0.50 2.50 27.45
CA ALA A 152 -0.93 2.26 27.46
C ALA A 152 -1.40 1.36 28.62
N SER A 153 -0.48 0.82 29.40
CA SER A 153 -0.74 -0.22 30.41
C SER A 153 -1.51 -1.42 29.80
N ASN A 154 -1.32 -1.65 28.52
CA ASN A 154 -2.01 -2.71 27.77
C ASN A 154 -1.16 -3.99 27.79
N LEU A 155 -1.52 -4.90 28.68
CA LEU A 155 -0.83 -6.18 28.84
C LEU A 155 -1.37 -7.28 27.91
N THR A 156 -2.45 -7.00 27.17
CA THR A 156 -3.09 -7.93 26.24
C THR A 156 -3.34 -7.30 24.87
N PRO A 157 -2.29 -6.80 24.21
CA PRO A 157 -2.45 -6.14 22.92
C PRO A 157 -2.91 -7.12 21.84
N ILE A 158 -3.45 -6.59 20.75
CA ILE A 158 -3.86 -7.37 19.59
C ILE A 158 -2.58 -7.74 18.81
N ARG A 159 -2.24 -9.02 18.76
CA ARG A 159 -1.08 -9.53 18.04
C ARG A 159 -1.38 -9.74 16.56
N LEU A 160 -0.39 -9.44 15.72
CA LEU A 160 -0.41 -9.76 14.30
C LEU A 160 -0.01 -11.23 14.09
N ALA A 161 -0.68 -11.89 13.14
CA ALA A 161 -0.33 -13.25 12.77
C ALA A 161 1.01 -13.34 12.01
N ASN A 162 1.33 -12.29 11.23
CA ASN A 162 2.51 -12.22 10.37
C ASN A 162 3.16 -10.83 10.44
N PRO A 163 3.81 -10.46 11.56
CA PRO A 163 4.42 -9.15 11.70
C PRO A 163 5.57 -8.95 10.70
N ILE A 164 5.70 -7.73 10.17
CA ILE A 164 6.77 -7.35 9.24
C ILE A 164 8.14 -7.44 9.94
N ALA A 165 8.18 -7.11 11.23
CA ALA A 165 9.37 -7.17 12.07
C ALA A 165 8.97 -7.46 13.52
N SER A 166 9.88 -8.04 14.31
CA SER A 166 9.61 -8.42 15.71
C SER A 166 9.17 -7.22 16.58
N GLN A 167 9.72 -6.03 16.33
CA GLN A 167 9.36 -4.79 17.00
C GLN A 167 8.06 -4.14 16.48
N MET A 168 7.35 -4.79 15.55
CA MET A 168 6.06 -4.35 15.00
C MET A 168 5.03 -5.47 15.12
N ALA A 169 4.99 -6.14 16.27
CA ALA A 169 4.24 -7.38 16.45
C ALA A 169 2.80 -7.18 16.94
N VAL A 170 2.46 -6.00 17.44
CA VAL A 170 1.14 -5.74 18.03
C VAL A 170 0.51 -4.45 17.49
N MET A 171 -0.83 -4.39 17.53
CA MET A 171 -1.58 -3.19 17.19
C MET A 171 -1.54 -2.18 18.34
N ARG A 172 -1.31 -0.91 18.04
CA ARG A 172 -1.27 0.17 19.03
C ARG A 172 -2.64 0.46 19.65
N SER A 173 -2.70 0.64 20.95
CA SER A 173 -3.88 1.14 21.67
C SER A 173 -3.75 2.63 22.05
N THR A 174 -2.58 3.22 21.83
CA THR A 174 -2.30 4.65 22.04
C THR A 174 -1.43 5.21 20.90
N LEU A 175 -1.40 6.54 20.74
CA LEU A 175 -0.52 7.23 19.79
C LEU A 175 0.82 7.66 20.44
N PHE A 176 0.95 7.52 21.76
CA PHE A 176 2.12 8.05 22.48
C PHE A 176 3.43 7.37 22.09
N GLY A 177 3.44 6.05 21.90
CA GLY A 177 4.62 5.32 21.51
C GLY A 177 5.25 5.87 20.22
N GLY A 178 4.46 6.09 19.18
CA GLY A 178 4.90 6.68 17.92
C GLY A 178 5.46 8.08 18.08
N LEU A 179 4.75 8.95 18.81
CA LEU A 179 5.19 10.33 19.07
C LEU A 179 6.52 10.38 19.86
N ILE A 180 6.69 9.51 20.85
CA ILE A 180 7.94 9.42 21.62
C ILE A 180 9.10 8.90 20.75
N SER A 181 8.84 7.95 19.87
CA SER A 181 9.83 7.49 18.90
C SER A 181 10.29 8.62 17.97
N ASN A 182 9.36 9.41 17.48
CA ASN A 182 9.65 10.59 16.67
C ASN A 182 10.45 11.64 17.47
N LEU A 183 10.09 11.87 18.74
CA LEU A 183 10.85 12.77 19.60
C LEU A 183 12.30 12.29 19.74
N ARG A 184 12.53 11.01 20.08
CA ARG A 184 13.89 10.44 20.20
C ARG A 184 14.71 10.63 18.92
N THR A 185 14.09 10.38 17.76
CA THR A 185 14.75 10.58 16.46
C THR A 185 15.17 12.05 16.26
N ASN A 186 14.30 12.99 16.60
CA ASN A 186 14.61 14.42 16.49
C ASN A 186 15.68 14.87 17.49
N LEU A 187 15.66 14.38 18.73
CA LEU A 187 16.70 14.66 19.73
C LEU A 187 18.08 14.13 19.29
N ASN A 188 18.12 12.92 18.72
CA ASN A 188 19.34 12.35 18.16
C ASN A 188 19.90 13.21 17.00
N ARG A 189 19.02 13.93 16.29
CA ARG A 189 19.38 14.91 15.25
C ARG A 189 19.63 16.32 15.80
N LYS A 190 19.79 16.47 17.11
CA LYS A 190 20.09 17.74 17.80
C LYS A 190 18.96 18.79 17.70
N GLN A 191 17.73 18.38 17.47
CA GLN A 191 16.60 19.31 17.52
C GLN A 191 16.26 19.64 18.98
N SER A 192 16.38 20.91 19.36
CA SER A 192 16.18 21.39 20.74
C SER A 192 14.70 21.69 21.06
N ARG A 193 13.87 21.89 20.03
CA ARG A 193 12.45 22.21 20.16
C ARG A 193 11.61 21.35 19.20
N VAL A 194 10.67 20.58 19.74
CA VAL A 194 9.84 19.66 18.96
C VAL A 194 8.37 19.86 19.32
N ARG A 195 7.52 20.00 18.31
CA ARG A 195 6.07 20.10 18.38
C ARG A 195 5.48 19.16 17.35
N LEU A 196 4.92 18.05 17.79
CA LEU A 196 4.37 17.02 16.91
C LEU A 196 2.94 16.71 17.30
N PHE A 197 2.13 16.32 16.33
CA PHE A 197 0.84 15.72 16.57
C PHE A 197 0.57 14.59 15.57
N GLU A 198 -0.29 13.68 15.97
CA GLU A 198 -0.77 12.61 15.11
C GLU A 198 -2.28 12.45 15.26
N THR A 199 -2.96 12.26 14.12
CA THR A 199 -4.34 11.78 14.08
C THR A 199 -4.35 10.37 13.53
N GLY A 200 -4.74 9.39 14.34
CA GLY A 200 -4.67 7.99 13.93
C GLY A 200 -5.75 7.13 14.60
N ARG A 201 -5.90 5.91 14.11
CA ARG A 201 -6.70 4.89 14.78
C ARG A 201 -5.89 4.21 15.87
N THR A 202 -6.56 3.88 16.96
CA THR A 202 -6.10 2.96 18.00
C THR A 202 -6.98 1.73 17.99
N PHE A 203 -6.50 0.62 18.52
CA PHE A 203 -7.12 -0.69 18.35
C PHE A 203 -7.32 -1.34 19.71
N HIS A 204 -8.56 -1.68 20.01
CA HIS A 204 -8.96 -2.28 21.29
C HIS A 204 -9.83 -3.49 21.04
N ARG A 205 -9.76 -4.50 21.93
CA ARG A 205 -10.72 -5.61 21.92
C ARG A 205 -12.02 -5.11 22.51
N ASP A 206 -13.12 -5.37 21.81
CA ASP A 206 -14.46 -5.02 22.26
C ASP A 206 -15.46 -5.98 21.63
N ALA A 207 -16.15 -6.75 22.44
CA ALA A 207 -17.15 -7.72 21.98
C ALA A 207 -18.31 -7.07 21.18
N LYS A 208 -18.56 -5.78 21.38
CA LYS A 208 -19.58 -4.99 20.65
C LYS A 208 -18.96 -4.12 19.54
N GLY A 209 -17.71 -4.37 19.19
CA GLY A 209 -16.98 -3.57 18.19
C GLY A 209 -17.65 -3.51 16.82
N CYS A 210 -17.60 -2.35 16.21
CA CYS A 210 -18.12 -2.07 14.88
C CYS A 210 -17.15 -1.08 14.16
N PRO A 211 -16.88 -1.20 12.84
CA PRO A 211 -17.50 -2.14 11.88
C PRO A 211 -16.87 -3.55 11.87
N VAL A 212 -15.83 -3.79 12.66
CA VAL A 212 -15.19 -5.11 12.77
C VAL A 212 -15.59 -5.73 14.09
N GLU A 213 -16.31 -6.86 14.03
CA GLU A 213 -16.73 -7.61 15.21
C GLU A 213 -15.54 -7.98 16.09
N GLY A 214 -15.69 -7.82 17.40
CA GLY A 214 -14.62 -8.07 18.37
C GLY A 214 -13.58 -6.97 18.53
N PHE A 215 -13.69 -5.86 17.77
CA PHE A 215 -12.69 -4.79 17.78
C PHE A 215 -13.33 -3.40 17.74
N HIS A 216 -12.84 -2.51 18.60
CA HIS A 216 -13.13 -1.10 18.56
C HIS A 216 -11.91 -0.32 18.02
N GLN A 217 -12.12 0.52 17.02
CA GLN A 217 -11.06 1.22 16.30
C GLN A 217 -11.28 2.75 16.30
N PRO A 218 -11.28 3.40 17.46
CA PRO A 218 -11.54 4.83 17.55
C PRO A 218 -10.42 5.63 16.91
N ARG A 219 -10.81 6.76 16.30
CA ARG A 219 -9.85 7.76 15.86
C ARG A 219 -9.47 8.63 17.05
N LYS A 220 -8.18 8.81 17.26
CA LYS A 220 -7.59 9.62 18.33
C LYS A 220 -6.76 10.75 17.76
N LEU A 221 -6.59 11.78 18.54
CA LEU A 221 -5.61 12.85 18.36
C LEU A 221 -4.69 12.84 19.57
N ALA A 222 -3.38 12.91 19.34
CA ALA A 222 -2.40 13.13 20.39
C ALA A 222 -1.38 14.16 19.91
N GLY A 223 -0.86 14.95 20.86
CA GLY A 223 0.20 15.92 20.63
C GLY A 223 1.35 15.71 21.60
N LEU A 224 2.53 16.14 21.17
CA LEU A 224 3.74 16.12 21.96
C LEU A 224 4.50 17.43 21.78
N ALA A 225 4.92 18.02 22.90
CA ALA A 225 5.73 19.23 22.93
C ALA A 225 6.98 18.98 23.78
N TYR A 226 8.14 19.43 23.29
CA TYR A 226 9.42 19.33 23.99
C TYR A 226 10.26 20.60 23.75
N GLY A 227 11.07 20.98 24.74
CA GLY A 227 12.02 22.10 24.65
C GLY A 227 11.40 23.44 25.00
N GLY A 228 11.85 24.51 24.36
CA GLY A 228 11.38 25.89 24.62
C GLY A 228 9.90 26.06 24.36
N ALA A 229 9.19 26.84 25.19
CA ALA A 229 7.77 27.15 24.99
C ALA A 229 7.55 27.98 23.71
N LEU A 230 8.42 28.94 23.46
CA LEU A 230 8.46 29.79 22.27
C LEU A 230 9.67 29.42 21.37
N PRO A 231 9.69 29.81 20.10
CA PRO A 231 10.91 29.80 19.30
C PRO A 231 12.00 30.62 19.98
N GLU A 232 13.26 30.23 19.75
CA GLU A 232 14.41 30.98 20.28
C GLU A 232 14.38 32.44 19.79
N GLY A 233 14.45 33.36 20.72
CA GLY A 233 14.38 34.79 20.46
C GLY A 233 14.94 35.61 21.60
N TRP A 234 15.28 36.85 21.31
CA TRP A 234 15.88 37.78 22.28
C TRP A 234 14.93 38.18 23.43
N SER A 235 13.63 38.05 23.25
CA SER A 235 12.59 38.37 24.24
C SER A 235 12.13 37.18 25.06
N ASP A 236 12.57 35.95 24.73
CA ASP A 236 12.15 34.74 25.44
C ASP A 236 13.18 34.42 26.52
N GLY A 237 12.76 34.39 27.77
CA GLY A 237 13.59 34.02 28.92
C GLY A 237 13.97 32.54 29.00
N GLY A 238 13.83 31.77 27.90
CA GLY A 238 14.18 30.36 27.83
C GLY A 238 13.21 29.45 28.58
N ARG A 239 11.96 29.88 28.79
CA ARG A 239 10.93 29.07 29.43
C ARG A 239 10.70 27.77 28.65
N LYS A 240 10.84 26.67 29.36
CA LYS A 240 10.52 25.32 28.79
C LYS A 240 9.01 25.12 28.74
N VAL A 241 8.57 24.26 27.81
CA VAL A 241 7.20 23.83 27.77
C VAL A 241 6.88 23.01 29.01
N ASP A 242 5.70 23.23 29.57
CA ASP A 242 5.13 22.52 30.69
C ASP A 242 3.73 22.05 30.33
N PHE A 243 3.16 21.16 31.13
CA PHE A 243 1.79 20.67 30.94
C PHE A 243 0.73 21.71 31.30
N PHE A 244 1.04 22.67 32.18
CA PHE A 244 0.16 23.73 32.66
C PHE A 244 0.31 25.04 31.90
#